data_ee2302ef2d40dca26271c8295400ea9a
#
_entry.id   ee2302ef2d40dca26271c8295400ea9a
#
_cell.length_a   1.000
_cell.length_b   1.000
_cell.length_c   1.000
_cell.angle_alpha   90.00
_cell.angle_beta   90.00
_cell.angle_gamma   90.00
#
_symmetry.space_group_name_H-M   'P 1'
#
loop_
_entity.id
_entity.type
_entity.pdbx_description
1 polymer ?
#
loop_
_entity_poly.entity_id
_entity_poly.type
_entity_poly.pdbx_seq_one_letter_code
_entity_poly.pdbx_strand_id
1 'polypeptide(L)'
;MLSFFKFEENKTTLGRETIAGFTTFAAMAYILAVNPMILSSTGMDTQAVIMATAVAAAIGCFLMALMTNYPIALAPGMGTNAYFAFVVVIGYGLPWQAALSLVFWNGIVFLILSISGFRKKLAEAIPPGLQVGIQAGIGFFIALLGLKAAGIVIADPNTIITHGAMTSPAVLLALVGLFLICILSAKRIPGAIMISMIILATCGLFVAGSDGTKLTATPESIVAIPSGLGETFLQLDWLYPFTNPSALKIMFVLLILDLFDSVGTIIGVSRRANLVDSSGKLPKMSKALTADAIATSTGAILGTSTVTSFIESAAGVEAGGRTGFTSVVVGSLFLLSAFLYPLIGAIPSIATAPALIFVGLLMGQSLRDIPYDDFTETITAIFTALSIPLFFSITHGLAIGIILFLVMQISTGKAAKVNWMTYVIGAIFIAFYAIG
;
A
#
# COMPACT_ATOMS: atom_id res chain seq x y z
N MET A 1 19.16 20.82 15.78
CA MET A 1 18.30 19.82 15.09
C MET A 1 17.40 19.06 16.08
N LEU A 2 17.91 18.56 17.21
CA LEU A 2 17.13 17.82 18.21
C LEU A 2 16.03 18.66 18.87
N SER A 3 16.24 19.94 19.08
CA SER A 3 15.23 20.88 19.63
C SER A 3 13.96 21.00 18.78
N PHE A 4 14.06 20.74 17.46
CA PHE A 4 12.91 20.74 16.54
C PHE A 4 11.86 19.68 16.91
N PHE A 5 12.30 18.52 17.38
CA PHE A 5 11.39 17.41 17.69
C PHE A 5 10.68 17.54 19.04
N LYS A 6 11.08 18.50 19.90
CA LYS A 6 10.39 18.84 21.15
C LYS A 6 10.14 17.63 22.04
N PHE A 7 11.19 16.87 22.33
CA PHE A 7 11.10 15.61 23.09
C PHE A 7 10.45 15.78 24.46
N GLU A 8 10.79 16.84 25.18
CA GLU A 8 10.23 17.12 26.53
C GLU A 8 8.73 17.41 26.46
N GLU A 9 8.29 18.26 25.50
CA GLU A 9 6.87 18.58 25.30
C GLU A 9 6.06 17.30 24.97
N ASN A 10 6.65 16.38 24.20
CA ASN A 10 6.03 15.13 23.78
C ASN A 10 6.29 13.96 24.76
N LYS A 11 6.87 14.24 25.93
CA LYS A 11 7.14 13.25 26.99
C LYS A 11 7.89 12.01 26.50
N THR A 12 8.88 12.21 25.63
CA THR A 12 9.70 11.15 25.03
C THR A 12 11.19 11.45 25.19
N THR A 13 12.03 10.54 24.74
CA THR A 13 13.50 10.66 24.77
C THR A 13 14.09 10.18 23.45
N LEU A 14 15.31 10.62 23.14
CA LEU A 14 16.03 10.20 21.94
C LEU A 14 16.11 8.66 21.83
N GLY A 15 16.41 7.97 22.93
CA GLY A 15 16.48 6.51 22.94
C GLY A 15 15.15 5.84 22.64
N ARG A 16 14.04 6.34 23.20
CA ARG A 16 12.69 5.81 22.90
C ARG A 16 12.31 6.01 21.44
N GLU A 17 12.56 7.19 20.90
CA GLU A 17 12.27 7.50 19.48
C GLU A 17 13.10 6.63 18.55
N THR A 18 14.38 6.38 18.91
CA THR A 18 15.26 5.49 18.12
C THR A 18 14.73 4.06 18.14
N ILE A 19 14.38 3.51 19.31
CA ILE A 19 13.78 2.16 19.43
C ILE A 19 12.48 2.09 18.62
N ALA A 20 11.62 3.11 18.74
CA ALA A 20 10.38 3.19 17.98
C ALA A 20 10.63 3.19 16.48
N GLY A 21 11.66 3.91 16.00
CA GLY A 21 12.05 3.92 14.59
C GLY A 21 12.53 2.55 14.11
N PHE A 22 13.37 1.85 14.87
CA PHE A 22 13.77 0.48 14.55
C PHE A 22 12.57 -0.48 14.54
N THR A 23 11.64 -0.34 15.48
CA THR A 23 10.42 -1.15 15.56
C THR A 23 9.51 -0.92 14.34
N THR A 24 9.29 0.35 13.95
CA THR A 24 8.52 0.69 12.75
C THR A 24 9.20 0.14 11.51
N PHE A 25 10.52 0.37 11.35
CA PHE A 25 11.26 -0.14 10.22
C PHE A 25 11.18 -1.66 10.12
N ALA A 26 11.39 -2.38 11.22
CA ALA A 26 11.28 -3.84 11.23
C ALA A 26 9.89 -4.33 10.81
N ALA A 27 8.82 -3.58 11.18
CA ALA A 27 7.46 -3.94 10.82
C ALA A 27 7.15 -3.71 9.34
N MET A 28 7.79 -2.72 8.68
CA MET A 28 7.47 -2.34 7.29
C MET A 28 8.59 -2.64 6.27
N ALA A 29 9.78 -3.10 6.70
CA ALA A 29 10.92 -3.35 5.82
C ALA A 29 10.66 -4.43 4.75
N TYR A 30 9.65 -5.27 4.94
CA TYR A 30 9.21 -6.24 3.94
C TYR A 30 8.87 -5.59 2.60
N ILE A 31 8.53 -4.30 2.57
CA ILE A 31 8.21 -3.55 1.35
C ILE A 31 9.40 -3.49 0.39
N LEU A 32 10.64 -3.55 0.90
CA LEU A 32 11.85 -3.57 0.09
C LEU A 32 11.94 -4.80 -0.82
N ALA A 33 11.31 -5.91 -0.46
CA ALA A 33 11.23 -7.11 -1.30
C ALA A 33 9.87 -7.22 -2.02
N VAL A 34 8.79 -6.86 -1.36
CA VAL A 34 7.43 -7.01 -1.92
C VAL A 34 7.14 -6.00 -3.03
N ASN A 35 7.56 -4.75 -2.88
CA ASN A 35 7.33 -3.74 -3.92
C ASN A 35 8.07 -4.08 -5.23
N PRO A 36 9.37 -4.43 -5.22
CA PRO A 36 10.04 -4.89 -6.43
C PRO A 36 9.41 -6.15 -7.04
N MET A 37 8.97 -7.11 -6.22
CA MET A 37 8.28 -8.30 -6.72
C MET A 37 7.00 -7.95 -7.51
N ILE A 38 6.24 -6.96 -7.05
CA ILE A 38 5.02 -6.51 -7.73
C ILE A 38 5.38 -5.73 -8.99
N LEU A 39 6.25 -4.73 -8.89
CA LEU A 39 6.52 -3.81 -10.00
C LEU A 39 7.37 -4.44 -11.11
N SER A 40 8.28 -5.37 -10.79
CA SER A 40 9.05 -6.07 -11.82
C SER A 40 8.20 -6.96 -12.72
N SER A 41 7.00 -7.36 -12.29
CA SER A 41 6.03 -8.05 -13.15
C SER A 41 5.56 -7.20 -14.35
N THR A 42 5.81 -5.89 -14.32
CA THR A 42 5.51 -4.94 -15.40
C THR A 42 6.66 -4.73 -16.39
N GLY A 43 7.78 -5.44 -16.20
CA GLY A 43 9.00 -5.28 -17.00
C GLY A 43 9.96 -4.21 -16.46
N MET A 44 9.71 -3.64 -15.27
CA MET A 44 10.66 -2.76 -14.60
C MET A 44 11.83 -3.56 -14.05
N ASP A 45 13.04 -2.98 -14.11
CA ASP A 45 14.23 -3.61 -13.55
C ASP A 45 14.11 -3.76 -12.02
N THR A 46 14.31 -4.98 -11.52
CA THR A 46 14.11 -5.31 -10.11
C THR A 46 15.06 -4.55 -9.19
N GLN A 47 16.33 -4.40 -9.59
CA GLN A 47 17.34 -3.69 -8.81
C GLN A 47 17.00 -2.18 -8.74
N ALA A 48 16.62 -1.60 -9.87
CA ALA A 48 16.21 -0.19 -9.93
C ALA A 48 14.98 0.06 -9.03
N VAL A 49 14.00 -0.84 -9.02
CA VAL A 49 12.82 -0.72 -8.16
C VAL A 49 13.17 -0.88 -6.68
N ILE A 50 14.10 -1.77 -6.30
CA ILE A 50 14.61 -1.86 -4.91
C ILE A 50 15.20 -0.52 -4.49
N MET A 51 16.04 0.07 -5.34
CA MET A 51 16.68 1.36 -5.09
C MET A 51 15.65 2.48 -4.99
N ALA A 52 14.71 2.56 -5.95
CA ALA A 52 13.62 3.53 -5.95
C ALA A 52 12.76 3.41 -4.69
N THR A 53 12.46 2.18 -4.26
CA THR A 53 11.70 1.90 -3.03
C THR A 53 12.40 2.44 -1.79
N ALA A 54 13.68 2.13 -1.63
CA ALA A 54 14.47 2.56 -0.47
C ALA A 54 14.60 4.09 -0.39
N VAL A 55 14.93 4.72 -1.52
CA VAL A 55 15.12 6.18 -1.57
C VAL A 55 13.79 6.93 -1.44
N ALA A 56 12.72 6.47 -2.10
CA ALA A 56 11.40 7.08 -2.02
C ALA A 56 10.81 6.99 -0.61
N ALA A 57 10.92 5.83 0.04
CA ALA A 57 10.51 5.65 1.43
C ALA A 57 11.28 6.57 2.38
N ALA A 58 12.60 6.69 2.20
CA ALA A 58 13.42 7.58 3.01
C ALA A 58 12.98 9.04 2.87
N ILE A 59 12.83 9.53 1.62
CA ILE A 59 12.37 10.89 1.34
C ILE A 59 10.99 11.13 1.95
N GLY A 60 10.04 10.20 1.77
CA GLY A 60 8.70 10.29 2.35
C GLY A 60 8.73 10.38 3.88
N CYS A 61 9.53 9.54 4.55
CA CYS A 61 9.72 9.57 6.00
C CYS A 61 10.33 10.91 6.47
N PHE A 62 11.32 11.45 5.77
CA PHE A 62 11.92 12.73 6.12
C PHE A 62 10.94 13.89 5.91
N LEU A 63 10.18 13.89 4.81
CA LEU A 63 9.14 14.90 4.57
C LEU A 63 8.09 14.89 5.68
N MET A 64 7.59 13.72 6.05
CA MET A 64 6.61 13.59 7.14
C MET A 64 7.19 14.09 8.46
N ALA A 65 8.40 13.70 8.80
CA ALA A 65 9.09 14.14 10.02
C ALA A 65 9.24 15.67 10.08
N LEU A 66 9.73 16.29 9.01
CA LEU A 66 10.03 17.72 8.97
C LEU A 66 8.77 18.59 8.88
N MET A 67 7.77 18.18 8.09
CA MET A 67 6.55 18.97 7.90
C MET A 67 5.58 18.88 9.07
N THR A 68 5.53 17.72 9.76
CA THR A 68 4.51 17.46 10.77
C THR A 68 5.05 17.23 12.17
N ASN A 69 6.26 16.71 12.28
CA ASN A 69 6.80 16.13 13.51
C ASN A 69 5.97 14.92 14.02
N TYR A 70 5.40 14.11 13.11
CA TYR A 70 4.62 12.92 13.47
C TYR A 70 5.47 11.64 13.32
N PRO A 71 5.27 10.63 14.20
CA PRO A 71 5.94 9.34 14.12
C PRO A 71 5.28 8.42 13.09
N ILE A 72 5.13 8.90 11.85
CA ILE A 72 4.47 8.20 10.75
C ILE A 72 5.47 8.00 9.63
N ALA A 73 5.74 6.76 9.29
CA ALA A 73 6.60 6.38 8.19
C ALA A 73 5.81 6.25 6.88
N LEU A 74 6.47 6.54 5.77
CA LEU A 74 5.95 6.42 4.43
C LEU A 74 6.79 5.43 3.62
N ALA A 75 6.11 4.70 2.74
CA ALA A 75 6.75 3.83 1.75
C ALA A 75 5.78 3.58 0.57
N PRO A 76 6.22 2.92 -0.52
CA PRO A 76 5.31 2.56 -1.61
C PRO A 76 4.10 1.76 -1.15
N GLY A 77 2.90 2.25 -1.49
CA GLY A 77 1.62 1.71 -1.01
C GLY A 77 1.24 0.40 -1.68
N MET A 78 0.91 -0.64 -0.89
CA MET A 78 0.63 -1.98 -1.42
C MET A 78 -0.58 -2.03 -2.34
N GLY A 79 -1.68 -1.36 -1.97
CA GLY A 79 -2.91 -1.34 -2.76
C GLY A 79 -2.73 -0.63 -4.10
N THR A 80 -2.07 0.51 -4.08
CA THR A 80 -1.76 1.28 -5.28
C THR A 80 -0.70 0.63 -6.15
N ASN A 81 0.27 -0.09 -5.58
CA ASN A 81 1.24 -0.91 -6.32
C ASN A 81 0.54 -2.01 -7.12
N ALA A 82 -0.39 -2.72 -6.47
CA ALA A 82 -1.17 -3.76 -7.12
C ALA A 82 -2.06 -3.17 -8.25
N TYR A 83 -2.67 -2.02 -8.02
CA TYR A 83 -3.41 -1.30 -9.07
C TYR A 83 -2.50 -0.89 -10.23
N PHE A 84 -1.35 -0.28 -9.94
CA PHE A 84 -0.34 0.10 -10.93
C PHE A 84 0.07 -1.09 -11.81
N ALA A 85 0.51 -2.19 -11.19
CA ALA A 85 1.07 -3.32 -11.91
C ALA A 85 0.00 -4.13 -12.64
N PHE A 86 -1.03 -4.58 -11.92
CA PHE A 86 -1.97 -5.58 -12.44
C PHE A 86 -3.15 -4.99 -13.21
N VAL A 87 -3.58 -3.77 -12.85
CA VAL A 87 -4.70 -3.13 -13.54
C VAL A 87 -4.18 -2.19 -14.64
N VAL A 88 -3.27 -1.27 -14.30
CA VAL A 88 -2.83 -0.23 -15.25
C VAL A 88 -1.87 -0.80 -16.29
N VAL A 89 -0.76 -1.41 -15.87
CA VAL A 89 0.24 -1.89 -16.83
C VAL A 89 -0.22 -3.19 -17.50
N ILE A 90 -0.51 -4.24 -16.73
CA ILE A 90 -0.84 -5.55 -17.30
C ILE A 90 -2.26 -5.56 -17.86
N GLY A 91 -3.25 -5.02 -17.12
CA GLY A 91 -4.67 -5.09 -17.49
C GLY A 91 -5.03 -4.17 -18.65
N TYR A 92 -4.60 -2.91 -18.65
CA TYR A 92 -4.82 -1.99 -19.77
C TYR A 92 -3.72 -2.03 -20.82
N GLY A 93 -2.64 -2.80 -20.63
CA GLY A 93 -1.54 -2.93 -21.58
C GLY A 93 -0.69 -1.66 -21.72
N LEU A 94 -0.66 -0.81 -20.69
CA LEU A 94 0.11 0.43 -20.73
C LEU A 94 1.59 0.16 -20.42
N PRO A 95 2.53 0.88 -21.08
CA PRO A 95 3.92 0.84 -20.67
C PRO A 95 4.05 1.41 -19.26
N TRP A 96 4.96 0.84 -18.46
CA TRP A 96 5.15 1.28 -17.06
C TRP A 96 5.57 2.76 -16.94
N GLN A 97 6.23 3.30 -17.97
CA GLN A 97 6.60 4.73 -18.06
C GLN A 97 5.35 5.63 -18.09
N ALA A 98 4.33 5.24 -18.85
CA ALA A 98 3.04 5.94 -18.86
C ALA A 98 2.34 5.82 -17.50
N ALA A 99 2.38 4.64 -16.89
CA ALA A 99 1.80 4.43 -15.56
C ALA A 99 2.50 5.27 -14.48
N LEU A 100 3.83 5.40 -14.51
CA LEU A 100 4.58 6.31 -13.62
C LEU A 100 4.17 7.78 -13.83
N SER A 101 3.92 8.18 -15.07
CA SER A 101 3.41 9.53 -15.37
C SER A 101 2.05 9.76 -14.71
N LEU A 102 1.13 8.79 -14.79
CA LEU A 102 -0.16 8.88 -14.11
C LEU A 102 -0.02 9.03 -12.60
N VAL A 103 0.91 8.30 -11.97
CA VAL A 103 1.22 8.42 -10.54
C VAL A 103 1.79 9.80 -10.21
N PHE A 104 2.73 10.31 -11.02
CA PHE A 104 3.32 11.64 -10.82
C PHE A 104 2.26 12.73 -10.84
N TRP A 105 1.45 12.77 -11.90
CA TRP A 105 0.40 13.79 -12.03
C TRP A 105 -0.72 13.61 -11.00
N ASN A 106 -1.01 12.36 -10.59
CA ASN A 106 -1.89 12.10 -9.47
C ASN A 106 -1.35 12.75 -8.17
N GLY A 107 -0.06 12.60 -7.87
CA GLY A 107 0.58 13.27 -6.74
C GLY A 107 0.48 14.80 -6.81
N ILE A 108 0.63 15.41 -8.00
CA ILE A 108 0.45 16.86 -8.20
C ILE A 108 -1.00 17.29 -7.94
N VAL A 109 -1.99 16.56 -8.50
CA VAL A 109 -3.41 16.82 -8.23
C VAL A 109 -3.69 16.69 -6.73
N PHE A 110 -3.16 15.67 -6.11
CA PHE A 110 -3.30 15.39 -4.68
C PHE A 110 -2.69 16.51 -3.82
N LEU A 111 -1.55 17.05 -4.23
CA LEU A 111 -0.92 18.21 -3.59
C LEU A 111 -1.82 19.45 -3.65
N ILE A 112 -2.37 19.75 -4.82
CA ILE A 112 -3.30 20.88 -5.00
C ILE A 112 -4.54 20.71 -4.12
N LEU A 113 -5.13 19.51 -4.10
CA LEU A 113 -6.30 19.19 -3.26
C LEU A 113 -5.99 19.27 -1.75
N SER A 114 -4.76 18.92 -1.35
CA SER A 114 -4.33 18.99 0.06
C SER A 114 -4.15 20.43 0.54
N ILE A 115 -3.60 21.29 -0.30
CA ILE A 115 -3.39 22.72 -0.01
C ILE A 115 -4.74 23.48 -0.01
N SER A 116 -5.65 23.16 -0.95
CA SER A 116 -6.96 23.80 -1.05
C SER A 116 -7.95 23.36 0.03
N GLY A 117 -7.63 22.31 0.79
CA GLY A 117 -8.55 21.73 1.79
C GLY A 117 -9.73 20.94 1.18
N PHE A 118 -9.82 20.84 -0.15
CA PHE A 118 -10.87 20.11 -0.86
C PHE A 118 -10.82 18.61 -0.62
N ARG A 119 -9.62 18.07 -0.33
CA ARG A 119 -9.41 16.64 -0.03
C ARG A 119 -10.31 16.12 1.10
N LYS A 120 -10.54 16.93 2.15
CA LYS A 120 -11.45 16.57 3.24
C LYS A 120 -12.89 16.39 2.75
N LYS A 121 -13.37 17.30 1.90
CA LYS A 121 -14.70 17.22 1.33
C LYS A 121 -14.87 15.98 0.44
N LEU A 122 -13.83 15.63 -0.31
CA LEU A 122 -13.84 14.44 -1.15
C LEU A 122 -13.88 13.15 -0.31
N ALA A 123 -13.13 13.08 0.78
CA ALA A 123 -13.17 11.94 1.71
C ALA A 123 -14.55 11.80 2.37
N GLU A 124 -15.17 12.92 2.77
CA GLU A 124 -16.52 12.95 3.35
C GLU A 124 -17.64 12.63 2.34
N ALA A 125 -17.36 12.71 1.04
CA ALA A 125 -18.31 12.39 -0.02
C ALA A 125 -18.51 10.89 -0.23
N ILE A 126 -17.58 10.06 0.19
CA ILE A 126 -17.67 8.61 0.00
C ILE A 126 -18.30 7.99 1.25
N PRO A 127 -19.39 7.20 1.06
CA PRO A 127 -20.10 6.57 2.17
C PRO A 127 -19.20 5.69 3.03
N PRO A 128 -19.38 5.64 4.36
CA PRO A 128 -18.53 4.85 5.26
C PRO A 128 -18.45 3.37 4.88
N GLY A 129 -19.58 2.73 4.55
CA GLY A 129 -19.58 1.33 4.12
C GLY A 129 -18.76 1.11 2.84
N LEU A 130 -18.85 2.05 1.87
CA LEU A 130 -18.05 1.97 0.65
C LEU A 130 -16.55 2.10 0.95
N GLN A 131 -16.15 3.00 1.85
CA GLN A 131 -14.74 3.15 2.28
C GLN A 131 -14.20 1.84 2.86
N VAL A 132 -14.95 1.23 3.77
CA VAL A 132 -14.62 -0.06 4.38
C VAL A 132 -14.55 -1.16 3.32
N GLY A 133 -15.52 -1.21 2.41
CA GLY A 133 -15.58 -2.18 1.32
C GLY A 133 -14.39 -2.09 0.38
N ILE A 134 -13.97 -0.87 0.02
CA ILE A 134 -12.77 -0.63 -0.80
C ILE A 134 -11.52 -1.14 -0.08
N GLN A 135 -11.32 -0.76 1.17
CA GLN A 135 -10.13 -1.15 1.93
C GLN A 135 -10.04 -2.67 2.10
N ALA A 136 -11.13 -3.32 2.48
CA ALA A 136 -11.19 -4.78 2.60
C ALA A 136 -10.99 -5.47 1.25
N GLY A 137 -11.62 -4.97 0.19
CA GLY A 137 -11.53 -5.52 -1.16
C GLY A 137 -10.11 -5.44 -1.73
N ILE A 138 -9.40 -4.32 -1.52
CA ILE A 138 -7.98 -4.20 -1.86
C ILE A 138 -7.17 -5.22 -1.06
N GLY A 139 -7.44 -5.39 0.24
CA GLY A 139 -6.79 -6.38 1.06
C GLY A 139 -6.98 -7.80 0.53
N PHE A 140 -8.21 -8.19 0.19
CA PHE A 140 -8.50 -9.49 -0.39
C PHE A 140 -7.89 -9.68 -1.78
N PHE A 141 -7.80 -8.61 -2.57
CA PHE A 141 -7.10 -8.63 -3.85
C PHE A 141 -5.60 -8.90 -3.68
N ILE A 142 -4.95 -8.21 -2.74
CA ILE A 142 -3.53 -8.43 -2.41
C ILE A 142 -3.32 -9.86 -1.87
N ALA A 143 -4.22 -10.36 -1.00
CA ALA A 143 -4.17 -11.72 -0.51
C ALA A 143 -4.30 -12.75 -1.64
N LEU A 144 -5.20 -12.52 -2.60
CA LEU A 144 -5.35 -13.37 -3.79
C LEU A 144 -4.09 -13.39 -4.66
N LEU A 145 -3.44 -12.23 -4.85
CA LEU A 145 -2.14 -12.15 -5.53
C LEU A 145 -1.06 -12.95 -4.79
N GLY A 146 -1.03 -12.87 -3.47
CA GLY A 146 -0.13 -13.66 -2.63
C GLY A 146 -0.41 -15.17 -2.75
N LEU A 147 -1.67 -15.59 -2.70
CA LEU A 147 -2.08 -16.98 -2.88
C LEU A 147 -1.67 -17.53 -4.27
N LYS A 148 -1.83 -16.69 -5.31
CA LYS A 148 -1.40 -17.02 -6.67
C LYS A 148 0.14 -17.12 -6.77
N ALA A 149 0.87 -16.15 -6.20
CA ALA A 149 2.34 -16.14 -6.21
C ALA A 149 2.93 -17.32 -5.42
N ALA A 150 2.26 -17.78 -4.35
CA ALA A 150 2.62 -18.96 -3.59
C ALA A 150 2.29 -20.29 -4.31
N GLY A 151 1.53 -20.25 -5.41
CA GLY A 151 1.03 -21.46 -6.08
C GLY A 151 -0.04 -22.22 -5.27
N ILE A 152 -0.61 -21.58 -4.23
CA ILE A 152 -1.72 -22.15 -3.43
C ILE A 152 -3.01 -22.11 -4.23
N VAL A 153 -3.24 -21.04 -4.98
CA VAL A 153 -4.37 -20.86 -5.89
C VAL A 153 -3.85 -20.77 -7.32
N ILE A 154 -4.45 -21.53 -8.22
CA ILE A 154 -4.15 -21.55 -9.65
C ILE A 154 -5.43 -21.35 -10.47
N ALA A 155 -5.27 -20.94 -11.73
CA ALA A 155 -6.40 -20.83 -12.66
C ALA A 155 -6.93 -22.22 -13.03
N ASP A 156 -8.25 -22.34 -13.16
CA ASP A 156 -8.94 -23.54 -13.64
C ASP A 156 -10.04 -23.14 -14.63
N PRO A 157 -10.13 -23.79 -15.80
CA PRO A 157 -11.11 -23.43 -16.83
C PRO A 157 -12.58 -23.65 -16.39
N ASN A 158 -12.85 -24.56 -15.46
CA ASN A 158 -14.21 -24.93 -15.05
C ASN A 158 -14.69 -24.14 -13.83
N THR A 159 -13.78 -23.89 -12.87
CA THR A 159 -14.10 -23.27 -11.57
C THR A 159 -13.49 -21.87 -11.42
N ILE A 160 -12.86 -21.34 -12.49
CA ILE A 160 -12.12 -20.07 -12.54
C ILE A 160 -10.81 -20.18 -11.74
N ILE A 161 -10.87 -20.64 -10.49
CA ILE A 161 -9.72 -20.86 -9.61
C ILE A 161 -9.88 -22.20 -8.87
N THR A 162 -8.74 -22.86 -8.61
CA THR A 162 -8.67 -24.09 -7.82
C THR A 162 -7.39 -24.08 -6.97
N HIS A 163 -7.25 -25.08 -6.09
CA HIS A 163 -6.01 -25.26 -5.34
C HIS A 163 -4.89 -25.80 -6.23
N GLY A 164 -3.67 -25.30 -6.02
CA GLY A 164 -2.47 -25.82 -6.67
C GLY A 164 -1.99 -27.15 -6.07
N ALA A 165 -0.77 -27.55 -6.41
CA ALA A 165 -0.14 -28.76 -5.89
C ALA A 165 0.26 -28.55 -4.41
N MET A 166 -0.67 -28.80 -3.49
CA MET A 166 -0.49 -28.55 -2.05
C MET A 166 0.67 -29.30 -1.41
N THR A 167 1.13 -30.39 -2.05
CA THR A 167 2.28 -31.19 -1.60
C THR A 167 3.60 -30.73 -2.19
N SER A 168 3.61 -29.72 -3.08
CA SER A 168 4.87 -29.24 -3.65
C SER A 168 5.74 -28.53 -2.58
N PRO A 169 7.07 -28.68 -2.61
CA PRO A 169 7.96 -28.05 -1.64
C PRO A 169 7.77 -26.53 -1.54
N ALA A 170 7.51 -25.87 -2.66
CA ALA A 170 7.28 -24.42 -2.72
C ALA A 170 6.02 -24.02 -1.96
N VAL A 171 4.88 -24.70 -2.23
CA VAL A 171 3.59 -24.40 -1.55
C VAL A 171 3.68 -24.68 -0.05
N LEU A 172 4.31 -25.81 0.33
CA LEU A 172 4.51 -26.16 1.74
C LEU A 172 5.37 -25.10 2.46
N LEU A 173 6.45 -24.64 1.83
CA LEU A 173 7.29 -23.60 2.40
C LEU A 173 6.52 -22.27 2.56
N ALA A 174 5.70 -21.90 1.59
CA ALA A 174 4.86 -20.70 1.68
C ALA A 174 3.81 -20.82 2.82
N LEU A 175 3.17 -21.98 2.98
CA LEU A 175 2.23 -22.22 4.09
C LEU A 175 2.92 -22.14 5.45
N VAL A 176 4.10 -22.74 5.59
CA VAL A 176 4.91 -22.62 6.81
C VAL A 176 5.23 -21.14 7.09
N GLY A 177 5.59 -20.38 6.08
CA GLY A 177 5.82 -18.94 6.21
C GLY A 177 4.60 -18.17 6.68
N LEU A 178 3.43 -18.44 6.12
CA LEU A 178 2.18 -17.81 6.53
C LEU A 178 1.86 -18.11 8.00
N PHE A 179 1.96 -19.38 8.40
CA PHE A 179 1.75 -19.77 9.80
C PHE A 179 2.78 -19.13 10.72
N LEU A 180 4.04 -19.04 10.31
CA LEU A 180 5.07 -18.38 11.08
C LEU A 180 4.77 -16.89 11.29
N ILE A 181 4.37 -16.16 10.24
CA ILE A 181 3.94 -14.77 10.36
C ILE A 181 2.78 -14.64 11.35
N CYS A 182 1.76 -15.49 11.23
CA CYS A 182 0.60 -15.48 12.13
C CYS A 182 1.01 -15.70 13.60
N ILE A 183 1.88 -16.69 13.86
CA ILE A 183 2.36 -17.01 15.21
C ILE A 183 3.18 -15.86 15.79
N LEU A 184 4.13 -15.32 15.03
CA LEU A 184 4.98 -14.22 15.48
C LEU A 184 4.16 -12.96 15.72
N SER A 185 3.18 -12.67 14.86
CA SER A 185 2.27 -11.52 15.01
C SER A 185 1.35 -11.68 16.22
N ALA A 186 0.82 -12.89 16.46
CA ALA A 186 0.02 -13.17 17.66
C ALA A 186 0.82 -12.99 18.95
N LYS A 187 2.13 -13.27 18.91
CA LYS A 187 3.07 -13.01 20.01
C LYS A 187 3.55 -11.55 20.08
N ARG A 188 3.02 -10.68 19.20
CA ARG A 188 3.40 -9.25 19.10
C ARG A 188 4.90 -9.02 18.89
N ILE A 189 5.57 -9.91 18.15
CA ILE A 189 6.99 -9.77 17.81
C ILE A 189 7.11 -8.74 16.68
N PRO A 190 7.82 -7.61 16.88
CA PRO A 190 8.05 -6.62 15.85
C PRO A 190 8.78 -7.25 14.66
N GLY A 191 8.40 -6.89 13.43
CA GLY A 191 9.05 -7.43 12.24
C GLY A 191 8.70 -8.88 11.90
N ALA A 192 7.59 -9.42 12.42
CA ALA A 192 7.13 -10.79 12.18
C ALA A 192 7.17 -11.18 10.69
N ILE A 193 6.75 -10.27 9.80
CA ILE A 193 6.76 -10.49 8.35
C ILE A 193 8.20 -10.63 7.84
N MET A 194 9.08 -9.68 8.19
CA MET A 194 10.47 -9.69 7.73
C MET A 194 11.24 -10.89 8.28
N ILE A 195 11.06 -11.24 9.54
CA ILE A 195 11.67 -12.42 10.16
C ILE A 195 11.26 -13.69 9.40
N SER A 196 9.96 -13.85 9.12
CA SER A 196 9.47 -14.99 8.34
C SER A 196 10.07 -15.02 6.95
N MET A 197 10.11 -13.89 6.23
CA MET A 197 10.72 -13.81 4.89
C MET A 197 12.19 -14.23 4.88
N ILE A 198 12.98 -13.77 5.86
CA ILE A 198 14.39 -14.15 5.99
C ILE A 198 14.52 -15.67 6.25
N ILE A 199 13.70 -16.21 7.14
CA ILE A 199 13.69 -17.65 7.44
C ILE A 199 13.33 -18.45 6.18
N LEU A 200 12.28 -18.05 5.45
CA LEU A 200 11.87 -18.75 4.24
C LEU A 200 12.92 -18.65 3.12
N ALA A 201 13.48 -17.46 2.91
CA ALA A 201 14.57 -17.27 1.94
C ALA A 201 15.78 -18.15 2.28
N THR A 202 16.13 -18.24 3.57
CA THR A 202 17.23 -19.11 4.04
C THR A 202 16.88 -20.58 3.85
N CYS A 203 15.68 -21.03 4.21
CA CYS A 203 15.23 -22.41 3.98
C CYS A 203 15.22 -22.76 2.49
N GLY A 204 14.82 -21.83 1.63
CA GLY A 204 14.78 -22.02 0.18
C GLY A 204 16.14 -22.26 -0.46
N LEU A 205 17.26 -21.89 0.20
CA LEU A 205 18.61 -22.26 -0.24
C LEU A 205 18.89 -23.78 -0.16
N PHE A 206 18.13 -24.49 0.69
CA PHE A 206 18.33 -25.93 0.94
C PHE A 206 17.19 -26.78 0.37
N VAL A 207 16.05 -26.15 -0.01
CA VAL A 207 14.89 -26.82 -0.57
C VAL A 207 14.92 -26.70 -2.09
N ALA A 208 14.83 -27.85 -2.79
CA ALA A 208 14.69 -27.89 -4.23
C ALA A 208 13.19 -27.81 -4.62
N GLY A 209 12.89 -27.07 -5.68
CA GLY A 209 11.61 -27.06 -6.33
C GLY A 209 11.33 -28.34 -7.11
N SER A 210 10.16 -28.43 -7.72
CA SER A 210 9.75 -29.57 -8.54
C SER A 210 10.62 -29.76 -9.80
N ASP A 211 11.32 -28.73 -10.21
CA ASP A 211 12.27 -28.70 -11.34
C ASP A 211 13.72 -29.08 -10.94
N GLY A 212 13.95 -29.37 -9.65
CA GLY A 212 15.25 -29.67 -9.09
C GLY A 212 16.14 -28.44 -8.81
N THR A 213 15.70 -27.24 -9.14
CA THR A 213 16.41 -25.99 -8.82
C THR A 213 16.11 -25.56 -7.38
N LYS A 214 17.05 -24.86 -6.74
CA LYS A 214 16.82 -24.31 -5.40
C LYS A 214 15.78 -23.21 -5.45
N LEU A 215 14.89 -23.14 -4.45
CA LEU A 215 13.84 -22.14 -4.37
C LEU A 215 14.35 -20.71 -4.14
N THR A 216 15.54 -20.58 -3.53
CA THR A 216 16.23 -19.29 -3.34
C THR A 216 17.58 -19.34 -4.06
N ALA A 217 17.85 -18.33 -4.87
CA ALA A 217 19.16 -18.12 -5.47
C ALA A 217 20.14 -17.60 -4.40
N THR A 218 21.40 -18.06 -4.45
CA THR A 218 22.44 -17.47 -3.60
C THR A 218 22.76 -16.06 -4.08
N PRO A 219 22.72 -15.04 -3.20
CA PRO A 219 23.09 -13.69 -3.59
C PRO A 219 24.58 -13.63 -3.94
N GLU A 220 24.94 -12.84 -4.95
CA GLU A 220 26.34 -12.64 -5.36
C GLU A 220 27.17 -11.96 -4.25
N SER A 221 26.54 -11.10 -3.49
CA SER A 221 27.12 -10.42 -2.33
C SER A 221 26.03 -10.07 -1.31
N ILE A 222 26.43 -9.85 -0.05
CA ILE A 222 25.51 -9.38 1.00
C ILE A 222 25.35 -7.86 0.93
N VAL A 223 26.43 -7.15 0.63
CA VAL A 223 26.51 -5.69 0.57
C VAL A 223 27.15 -5.27 -0.74
N ALA A 224 26.58 -4.29 -1.41
CA ALA A 224 27.18 -3.68 -2.59
C ALA A 224 26.88 -2.16 -2.63
N ILE A 225 27.66 -1.44 -3.42
CA ILE A 225 27.43 0.01 -3.63
C ILE A 225 26.11 0.18 -4.37
N PRO A 226 25.18 1.03 -3.86
CA PRO A 226 23.91 1.30 -4.50
C PRO A 226 24.05 1.68 -5.98
N SER A 227 23.38 0.97 -6.87
CA SER A 227 23.42 1.16 -8.31
C SER A 227 22.11 0.76 -8.96
N GLY A 228 21.93 1.06 -10.25
CA GLY A 228 20.75 0.66 -11.02
C GLY A 228 19.58 1.65 -11.00
N LEU A 229 19.55 2.64 -10.12
CA LEU A 229 18.45 3.60 -10.05
C LEU A 229 18.22 4.34 -11.38
N GLY A 230 19.25 4.52 -12.21
CA GLY A 230 19.17 5.20 -13.52
C GLY A 230 18.21 4.54 -14.50
N GLU A 231 17.93 3.23 -14.37
CA GLU A 231 17.02 2.49 -15.25
C GLU A 231 15.55 2.92 -15.08
N THR A 232 15.19 3.50 -13.93
CA THR A 232 13.83 3.95 -13.67
C THR A 232 13.72 5.45 -13.39
N PHE A 233 14.83 6.09 -13.02
CA PHE A 233 14.86 7.52 -12.69
C PHE A 233 14.54 8.40 -13.88
N LEU A 234 13.53 9.26 -13.75
CA LEU A 234 13.02 10.18 -14.78
C LEU A 234 12.53 9.50 -16.08
N GLN A 235 12.21 8.22 -16.04
CA GLN A 235 11.72 7.45 -17.20
C GLN A 235 10.23 7.63 -17.47
N LEU A 236 9.59 8.66 -16.90
CA LEU A 236 8.16 8.92 -17.06
C LEU A 236 7.85 9.43 -18.48
N ASP A 237 6.73 8.98 -19.06
CA ASP A 237 6.13 9.61 -20.21
C ASP A 237 5.31 10.84 -19.76
N TRP A 238 5.98 11.97 -19.64
CA TRP A 238 5.44 13.21 -19.07
C TRP A 238 4.14 13.69 -19.70
N LEU A 239 3.93 13.42 -20.98
CA LEU A 239 2.79 13.93 -21.75
C LEU A 239 1.62 12.96 -21.82
N TYR A 240 1.81 11.70 -21.40
CA TYR A 240 0.79 10.66 -21.51
C TYR A 240 -0.60 11.07 -20.96
N PRO A 241 -0.72 11.70 -19.77
CA PRO A 241 -2.03 12.09 -19.23
C PRO A 241 -2.77 13.13 -20.08
N PHE A 242 -2.06 13.91 -20.86
CA PHE A 242 -2.63 14.98 -21.70
C PHE A 242 -2.95 14.54 -23.11
N THR A 243 -2.35 13.43 -23.57
CA THR A 243 -2.53 12.90 -24.92
C THR A 243 -3.55 11.77 -24.98
N ASN A 244 -3.87 11.15 -23.84
CA ASN A 244 -4.74 9.98 -23.73
C ASN A 244 -5.99 10.25 -22.88
N PRO A 245 -7.20 10.23 -23.44
CA PRO A 245 -8.45 10.45 -22.70
C PRO A 245 -8.68 9.43 -21.57
N SER A 246 -8.23 8.18 -21.74
CA SER A 246 -8.32 7.13 -20.69
C SER A 246 -7.49 7.42 -19.46
N ALA A 247 -6.47 8.28 -19.55
CA ALA A 247 -5.60 8.66 -18.44
C ALA A 247 -6.39 9.26 -17.27
N LEU A 248 -7.39 10.11 -17.55
CA LEU A 248 -8.22 10.73 -16.51
C LEU A 248 -8.98 9.69 -15.69
N LYS A 249 -9.46 8.62 -16.32
CA LYS A 249 -10.17 7.53 -15.64
C LYS A 249 -9.24 6.82 -14.65
N ILE A 250 -8.03 6.48 -15.08
CA ILE A 250 -7.03 5.79 -14.27
C ILE A 250 -6.57 6.69 -13.12
N MET A 251 -6.27 7.96 -13.40
CA MET A 251 -5.86 8.94 -12.39
C MET A 251 -6.95 9.15 -11.33
N PHE A 252 -8.23 9.19 -11.73
CA PHE A 252 -9.33 9.35 -10.81
C PHE A 252 -9.42 8.17 -9.81
N VAL A 253 -9.22 6.94 -10.30
CA VAL A 253 -9.19 5.76 -9.42
C VAL A 253 -7.96 5.80 -8.51
N LEU A 254 -6.77 6.11 -9.05
CA LEU A 254 -5.55 6.29 -8.25
C LEU A 254 -5.76 7.33 -7.14
N LEU A 255 -6.41 8.45 -7.47
CA LEU A 255 -6.71 9.52 -6.51
C LEU A 255 -7.57 9.01 -5.35
N ILE A 256 -8.60 8.24 -5.66
CA ILE A 256 -9.49 7.67 -4.63
C ILE A 256 -8.75 6.67 -3.76
N LEU A 257 -7.97 5.76 -4.37
CA LEU A 257 -7.21 4.75 -3.64
C LEU A 257 -6.20 5.40 -2.68
N ASP A 258 -5.40 6.33 -3.19
CA ASP A 258 -4.37 7.04 -2.43
C ASP A 258 -4.99 7.90 -1.31
N LEU A 259 -6.17 8.51 -1.58
CA LEU A 259 -6.91 9.27 -0.58
C LEU A 259 -7.28 8.42 0.64
N PHE A 260 -7.85 7.22 0.42
CA PHE A 260 -8.31 6.37 1.53
C PHE A 260 -7.17 5.71 2.26
N ASP A 261 -6.15 5.26 1.55
CA ASP A 261 -4.97 4.65 2.13
C ASP A 261 -4.29 5.64 3.09
N SER A 262 -3.98 6.85 2.60
CA SER A 262 -3.30 7.88 3.39
C SER A 262 -4.15 8.43 4.53
N VAL A 263 -5.43 8.81 4.27
CA VAL A 263 -6.27 9.43 5.31
C VAL A 263 -6.57 8.44 6.42
N GLY A 264 -6.94 7.21 6.08
CA GLY A 264 -7.25 6.16 7.04
C GLY A 264 -6.05 5.84 7.93
N THR A 265 -4.90 5.66 7.32
CA THR A 265 -3.64 5.35 8.03
C THR A 265 -3.18 6.49 8.93
N ILE A 266 -3.13 7.73 8.41
CA ILE A 266 -2.71 8.90 9.20
C ILE A 266 -3.61 9.06 10.43
N ILE A 267 -4.94 8.97 10.27
CA ILE A 267 -5.88 9.09 11.39
C ILE A 267 -5.71 7.92 12.38
N GLY A 268 -5.62 6.70 11.88
CA GLY A 268 -5.48 5.50 12.70
C GLY A 268 -4.22 5.52 13.57
N VAL A 269 -3.07 5.82 12.98
CA VAL A 269 -1.78 5.94 13.70
C VAL A 269 -1.80 7.13 14.66
N SER A 270 -2.33 8.29 14.22
CA SER A 270 -2.38 9.50 15.05
C SER A 270 -3.25 9.33 16.29
N ARG A 271 -4.37 8.58 16.19
CA ARG A 271 -5.19 8.25 17.37
C ARG A 271 -4.41 7.41 18.38
N ARG A 272 -3.68 6.39 17.91
CA ARG A 272 -2.82 5.56 18.79
C ARG A 272 -1.67 6.35 19.41
N ALA A 273 -1.15 7.34 18.69
CA ALA A 273 -0.09 8.22 19.18
C ALA A 273 -0.58 9.36 20.09
N ASN A 274 -1.91 9.46 20.33
CA ASN A 274 -2.54 10.56 21.06
C ASN A 274 -2.23 11.95 20.48
N LEU A 275 -2.15 12.06 19.14
CA LEU A 275 -1.87 13.31 18.43
C LEU A 275 -3.15 14.07 18.04
N VAL A 276 -4.32 13.48 18.25
CA VAL A 276 -5.61 14.11 18.01
C VAL A 276 -5.98 15.07 19.16
N ASP A 277 -6.57 16.20 18.82
CA ASP A 277 -7.05 17.18 19.81
C ASP A 277 -8.35 16.71 20.50
N SER A 278 -8.82 17.50 21.48
CA SER A 278 -10.05 17.22 22.24
C SER A 278 -11.33 17.15 21.37
N SER A 279 -11.28 17.69 20.15
CA SER A 279 -12.37 17.60 19.17
C SER A 279 -12.23 16.40 18.22
N GLY A 280 -11.22 15.53 18.43
CA GLY A 280 -10.91 14.38 17.57
C GLY A 280 -10.27 14.75 16.25
N LYS A 281 -9.83 16.00 16.06
CA LYS A 281 -9.15 16.47 14.86
C LYS A 281 -7.64 16.33 14.99
N LEU A 282 -6.98 16.07 13.86
CA LEU A 282 -5.53 16.05 13.77
C LEU A 282 -5.01 17.44 13.35
N PRO A 283 -4.27 18.16 14.23
CA PRO A 283 -3.92 19.58 13.97
C PRO A 283 -3.14 19.82 12.69
N LYS A 284 -2.25 18.89 12.30
CA LYS A 284 -1.39 19.02 11.12
C LYS A 284 -1.79 18.09 9.97
N MET A 285 -3.06 17.68 9.87
CA MET A 285 -3.55 16.76 8.83
C MET A 285 -3.21 17.24 7.42
N SER A 286 -3.42 18.52 7.11
CA SER A 286 -3.11 19.08 5.78
C SER A 286 -1.62 18.96 5.46
N LYS A 287 -0.73 19.22 6.44
CA LYS A 287 0.73 19.08 6.23
C LYS A 287 1.15 17.62 6.03
N ALA A 288 0.52 16.68 6.76
CA ALA A 288 0.78 15.26 6.59
C ALA A 288 0.37 14.79 5.18
N LEU A 289 -0.80 15.21 4.72
CA LEU A 289 -1.30 14.92 3.38
C LEU A 289 -0.48 15.61 2.28
N THR A 290 0.12 16.77 2.56
CA THR A 290 1.05 17.45 1.65
C THR A 290 2.37 16.68 1.54
N ALA A 291 2.91 16.19 2.67
CA ALA A 291 4.11 15.36 2.68
C ALA A 291 3.92 14.07 1.86
N ASP A 292 2.78 13.44 2.03
CA ASP A 292 2.34 12.23 1.31
C ASP A 292 2.24 12.48 -0.21
N ALA A 293 1.60 13.58 -0.62
CA ALA A 293 1.49 13.97 -2.04
C ALA A 293 2.85 14.25 -2.71
N ILE A 294 3.75 14.94 -2.01
CA ILE A 294 5.12 15.20 -2.49
C ILE A 294 5.90 13.89 -2.59
N ALA A 295 5.74 13.00 -1.59
CA ALA A 295 6.39 11.70 -1.58
C ALA A 295 5.91 10.83 -2.76
N THR A 296 4.61 10.83 -3.07
CA THR A 296 4.03 10.14 -4.24
C THR A 296 4.64 10.64 -5.55
N SER A 297 4.66 11.96 -5.79
CA SER A 297 5.28 12.52 -7.01
C SER A 297 6.78 12.21 -7.09
N THR A 298 7.49 12.28 -5.96
CA THR A 298 8.92 11.95 -5.89
C THR A 298 9.16 10.45 -6.16
N GLY A 299 8.30 9.59 -5.61
CA GLY A 299 8.34 8.14 -5.85
C GLY A 299 8.23 7.80 -7.34
N ALA A 300 7.27 8.43 -8.04
CA ALA A 300 7.11 8.26 -9.49
C ALA A 300 8.35 8.71 -10.28
N ILE A 301 8.98 9.82 -9.91
CA ILE A 301 10.24 10.29 -10.52
C ILE A 301 11.38 9.28 -10.33
N LEU A 302 11.45 8.65 -9.15
CA LEU A 302 12.46 7.64 -8.83
C LEU A 302 12.19 6.30 -9.52
N GLY A 303 10.96 6.04 -9.93
CA GLY A 303 10.57 4.78 -10.57
C GLY A 303 9.88 3.79 -9.64
N THR A 304 9.09 4.30 -8.69
CA THR A 304 8.15 3.49 -7.90
C THR A 304 6.75 4.07 -7.98
N SER A 305 5.74 3.34 -7.50
CA SER A 305 4.36 3.80 -7.49
C SER A 305 4.12 4.86 -6.40
N THR A 306 2.87 5.08 -6.01
CA THR A 306 2.52 6.05 -4.95
C THR A 306 3.23 5.72 -3.64
N VAL A 307 3.72 6.73 -2.95
CA VAL A 307 4.35 6.61 -1.63
C VAL A 307 3.36 7.14 -0.59
N THR A 308 2.87 6.27 0.28
CA THR A 308 1.79 6.54 1.22
C THR A 308 2.19 6.29 2.66
N SER A 309 1.38 6.75 3.61
CA SER A 309 1.58 6.50 5.04
C SER A 309 1.31 5.04 5.41
N PHE A 310 2.17 4.42 6.21
CA PHE A 310 2.10 3.01 6.59
C PHE A 310 1.48 2.81 7.98
N ILE A 311 0.49 1.90 8.06
CA ILE A 311 -0.20 1.56 9.32
C ILE A 311 0.75 0.89 10.33
N GLU A 312 1.81 0.24 9.85
CA GLU A 312 2.86 -0.37 10.65
C GLU A 312 3.60 0.65 11.53
N SER A 313 3.48 1.95 11.24
CA SER A 313 3.93 3.03 12.12
C SER A 313 3.32 2.93 13.52
N ALA A 314 2.16 2.29 13.65
CA ALA A 314 1.53 2.01 14.93
C ALA A 314 2.42 1.17 15.85
N ALA A 315 3.23 0.25 15.31
CA ALA A 315 4.16 -0.57 16.12
C ALA A 315 5.23 0.29 16.80
N GLY A 316 5.78 1.28 16.09
CA GLY A 316 6.72 2.24 16.68
C GLY A 316 6.06 3.18 17.70
N VAL A 317 4.82 3.59 17.44
CA VAL A 317 4.02 4.37 18.40
C VAL A 317 3.78 3.58 19.68
N GLU A 318 3.46 2.28 19.58
CA GLU A 318 3.32 1.37 20.72
C GLU A 318 4.66 1.16 21.46
N ALA A 319 5.78 1.18 20.74
CA ALA A 319 7.13 1.14 21.33
C ALA A 319 7.58 2.48 21.98
N GLY A 320 6.75 3.51 21.89
CA GLY A 320 6.97 4.81 22.55
C GLY A 320 7.30 5.98 21.65
N GLY A 321 7.24 5.84 20.32
CA GLY A 321 7.41 6.92 19.36
C GLY A 321 6.30 7.97 19.48
N ARG A 322 6.70 9.24 19.51
CA ARG A 322 5.77 10.37 19.66
C ARG A 322 6.08 11.53 18.73
N THR A 323 7.24 11.52 18.10
CA THR A 323 7.74 12.63 17.30
C THR A 323 8.21 12.17 15.91
N GLY A 324 8.42 13.12 15.02
CA GLY A 324 8.97 12.85 13.70
C GLY A 324 10.38 12.27 13.71
N PHE A 325 11.09 12.27 14.85
CA PHE A 325 12.39 11.64 14.94
C PHE A 325 12.31 10.12 14.71
N THR A 326 11.23 9.47 15.15
CA THR A 326 10.92 8.08 14.79
C THR A 326 10.97 7.90 13.27
N SER A 327 10.31 8.79 12.51
CA SER A 327 10.29 8.73 11.02
C SER A 327 11.66 9.04 10.41
N VAL A 328 12.47 9.92 11.03
CA VAL A 328 13.86 10.13 10.60
C VAL A 328 14.70 8.87 10.72
N VAL A 329 14.56 8.14 11.83
CA VAL A 329 15.26 6.85 12.02
C VAL A 329 14.82 5.84 10.96
N VAL A 330 13.52 5.73 10.68
CA VAL A 330 13.00 4.84 9.64
C VAL A 330 13.56 5.19 8.27
N GLY A 331 13.52 6.46 7.87
CA GLY A 331 14.06 6.92 6.59
C GLY A 331 15.56 6.66 6.46
N SER A 332 16.32 6.84 7.53
CA SER A 332 17.75 6.53 7.55
C SER A 332 18.02 5.04 7.36
N LEU A 333 17.21 4.17 7.99
CA LEU A 333 17.30 2.72 7.84
C LEU A 333 16.93 2.26 6.42
N PHE A 334 15.95 2.91 5.77
CA PHE A 334 15.65 2.65 4.36
C PHE A 334 16.83 3.02 3.45
N LEU A 335 17.50 4.16 3.67
CA LEU A 335 18.71 4.51 2.90
C LEU A 335 19.84 3.51 3.13
N LEU A 336 20.04 3.06 4.37
CA LEU A 336 21.05 2.03 4.67
C LEU A 336 20.71 0.69 4.01
N SER A 337 19.42 0.36 3.89
CA SER A 337 18.97 -0.86 3.21
C SER A 337 19.28 -0.88 1.71
N ALA A 338 19.50 0.28 1.10
CA ALA A 338 19.94 0.36 -0.29
C ALA A 338 21.27 -0.37 -0.55
N PHE A 339 22.15 -0.43 0.44
CA PHE A 339 23.40 -1.20 0.35
C PHE A 339 23.18 -2.73 0.41
N LEU A 340 22.02 -3.18 0.87
CA LEU A 340 21.65 -4.60 0.97
C LEU A 340 20.85 -5.08 -0.27
N TYR A 341 20.81 -4.29 -1.35
CA TYR A 341 20.00 -4.63 -2.52
C TYR A 341 20.28 -6.03 -3.12
N PRO A 342 21.52 -6.57 -3.11
CA PRO A 342 21.74 -7.91 -3.64
C PRO A 342 21.07 -9.00 -2.79
N LEU A 343 21.09 -8.79 -1.46
CA LEU A 343 20.41 -9.68 -0.52
C LEU A 343 18.88 -9.58 -0.66
N ILE A 344 18.35 -8.36 -0.80
CA ILE A 344 16.92 -8.12 -0.99
C ILE A 344 16.45 -8.73 -2.32
N GLY A 345 17.21 -8.54 -3.39
CA GLY A 345 16.89 -9.09 -4.71
C GLY A 345 16.95 -10.62 -4.79
N ALA A 346 17.68 -11.27 -3.88
CA ALA A 346 17.73 -12.72 -3.77
C ALA A 346 16.51 -13.33 -3.04
N ILE A 347 15.63 -12.51 -2.41
CA ILE A 347 14.43 -13.01 -1.73
C ILE A 347 13.43 -13.50 -2.79
N PRO A 348 13.10 -14.80 -2.82
CA PRO A 348 12.23 -15.36 -3.85
C PRO A 348 10.76 -14.99 -3.59
N SER A 349 9.94 -15.06 -4.64
CA SER A 349 8.49 -14.81 -4.55
C SER A 349 7.80 -15.72 -3.54
N ILE A 350 8.28 -16.93 -3.36
CA ILE A 350 7.77 -17.89 -2.36
C ILE A 350 7.94 -17.40 -0.91
N ALA A 351 8.95 -16.57 -0.64
CA ALA A 351 9.16 -15.99 0.68
C ALA A 351 8.36 -14.69 0.87
N THR A 352 8.07 -13.95 -0.20
CA THR A 352 7.28 -12.70 -0.15
C THR A 352 5.76 -12.94 -0.24
N ALA A 353 5.33 -14.03 -0.86
CA ALA A 353 3.91 -14.36 -1.03
C ALA A 353 3.14 -14.48 0.31
N PRO A 354 3.66 -15.14 1.37
CA PRO A 354 3.01 -15.16 2.68
C PRO A 354 2.82 -13.77 3.28
N ALA A 355 3.75 -12.85 3.03
CA ALA A 355 3.64 -11.45 3.47
C ALA A 355 2.44 -10.76 2.80
N LEU A 356 2.27 -10.93 1.47
CA LEU A 356 1.12 -10.39 0.74
C LEU A 356 -0.20 -10.95 1.27
N ILE A 357 -0.27 -12.27 1.50
CA ILE A 357 -1.47 -12.91 2.06
C ILE A 357 -1.79 -12.29 3.42
N PHE A 358 -0.80 -12.21 4.30
CA PHE A 358 -1.00 -11.72 5.66
C PHE A 358 -1.40 -10.24 5.69
N VAL A 359 -0.72 -9.37 4.93
CA VAL A 359 -1.07 -7.94 4.84
C VAL A 359 -2.47 -7.76 4.26
N GLY A 360 -2.82 -8.51 3.22
CA GLY A 360 -4.18 -8.51 2.67
C GLY A 360 -5.23 -8.89 3.72
N LEU A 361 -4.98 -9.90 4.54
CA LEU A 361 -5.87 -10.29 5.63
C LEU A 361 -5.96 -9.21 6.73
N LEU A 362 -4.86 -8.52 7.05
CA LEU A 362 -4.88 -7.39 7.98
C LEU A 362 -5.75 -6.24 7.47
N MET A 363 -5.68 -5.92 6.17
CA MET A 363 -6.56 -4.92 5.56
C MET A 363 -8.03 -5.35 5.61
N GLY A 364 -8.31 -6.64 5.49
CA GLY A 364 -9.65 -7.21 5.65
C GLY A 364 -10.27 -7.00 7.04
N GLN A 365 -9.46 -6.68 8.06
CA GLN A 365 -10.00 -6.34 9.40
C GLN A 365 -10.86 -5.07 9.39
N SER A 366 -10.75 -4.21 8.36
CA SER A 366 -11.64 -3.05 8.19
C SER A 366 -13.12 -3.42 8.15
N LEU A 367 -13.47 -4.66 7.78
CA LEU A 367 -14.85 -5.15 7.83
C LEU A 367 -15.49 -5.04 9.22
N ARG A 368 -14.72 -4.90 10.29
CA ARG A 368 -15.24 -4.65 11.64
C ARG A 368 -15.90 -3.28 11.76
N ASP A 369 -15.52 -2.34 10.91
CA ASP A 369 -16.00 -0.97 10.92
C ASP A 369 -17.23 -0.76 10.00
N ILE A 370 -17.79 -1.85 9.46
CA ILE A 370 -19.05 -1.81 8.71
C ILE A 370 -20.18 -1.32 9.64
N PRO A 371 -20.97 -0.31 9.22
CA PRO A 371 -22.16 0.11 9.95
C PRO A 371 -23.29 -0.90 9.77
N TYR A 372 -23.25 -2.02 10.47
CA TYR A 372 -24.19 -3.15 10.35
C TYR A 372 -25.65 -2.77 10.63
N ASP A 373 -25.90 -1.66 11.33
CA ASP A 373 -27.24 -1.15 11.58
C ASP A 373 -27.91 -0.53 10.34
N ASP A 374 -27.15 -0.14 9.32
CA ASP A 374 -27.66 0.32 8.04
C ASP A 374 -27.44 -0.73 6.96
N PHE A 375 -28.56 -1.33 6.50
CA PHE A 375 -28.53 -2.38 5.48
C PHE A 375 -27.87 -1.92 4.17
N THR A 376 -28.09 -0.67 3.75
CA THR A 376 -27.52 -0.12 2.51
C THR A 376 -26.00 -0.04 2.60
N GLU A 377 -25.48 0.49 3.71
CA GLU A 377 -24.04 0.59 3.96
C GLU A 377 -23.40 -0.81 4.05
N THR A 378 -24.06 -1.74 4.77
CA THR A 378 -23.59 -3.12 4.95
C THR A 378 -23.47 -3.86 3.61
N ILE A 379 -24.53 -3.86 2.81
CA ILE A 379 -24.52 -4.57 1.51
C ILE A 379 -23.52 -3.94 0.56
N THR A 380 -23.43 -2.62 0.52
CA THR A 380 -22.45 -1.91 -0.31
C THR A 380 -21.02 -2.28 0.09
N ALA A 381 -20.72 -2.30 1.39
CA ALA A 381 -19.40 -2.68 1.90
C ALA A 381 -19.01 -4.11 1.48
N ILE A 382 -19.88 -5.08 1.77
CA ILE A 382 -19.63 -6.50 1.50
C ILE A 382 -19.51 -6.73 -0.02
N PHE A 383 -20.42 -6.16 -0.81
CA PHE A 383 -20.42 -6.35 -2.25
C PHE A 383 -19.17 -5.75 -2.90
N THR A 384 -18.76 -4.55 -2.47
CA THR A 384 -17.53 -3.92 -2.95
C THR A 384 -16.30 -4.75 -2.59
N ALA A 385 -16.22 -5.22 -1.33
CA ALA A 385 -15.11 -6.05 -0.85
C ALA A 385 -14.96 -7.36 -1.64
N LEU A 386 -16.06 -7.98 -2.03
CA LEU A 386 -16.07 -9.20 -2.83
C LEU A 386 -15.79 -8.93 -4.32
N SER A 387 -16.34 -7.85 -4.86
CA SER A 387 -16.24 -7.54 -6.30
C SER A 387 -14.80 -7.25 -6.72
N ILE A 388 -14.00 -6.57 -5.90
CA ILE A 388 -12.62 -6.19 -6.22
C ILE A 388 -11.76 -7.43 -6.57
N PRO A 389 -11.63 -8.44 -5.70
CA PRO A 389 -10.83 -9.62 -6.02
C PRO A 389 -11.46 -10.50 -7.11
N LEU A 390 -12.80 -10.62 -7.16
CA LEU A 390 -13.49 -11.47 -8.14
C LEU A 390 -13.39 -10.93 -9.57
N PHE A 391 -13.47 -9.63 -9.75
CA PHE A 391 -13.28 -8.99 -11.07
C PHE A 391 -11.80 -8.80 -11.42
N PHE A 392 -10.91 -9.11 -10.49
CA PHE A 392 -9.49 -8.82 -10.61
C PHE A 392 -9.25 -7.34 -10.97
N SER A 393 -10.11 -6.45 -10.47
CA SER A 393 -10.14 -5.02 -10.80
C SER A 393 -10.70 -4.16 -9.67
N ILE A 394 -9.84 -3.33 -9.13
CA ILE A 394 -10.22 -2.34 -8.10
C ILE A 394 -11.21 -1.31 -8.69
N THR A 395 -10.96 -0.88 -9.93
CA THR A 395 -11.82 0.09 -10.63
C THR A 395 -13.26 -0.40 -10.75
N HIS A 396 -13.45 -1.63 -11.24
CA HIS A 396 -14.79 -2.20 -11.43
C HIS A 396 -15.48 -2.46 -10.10
N GLY A 397 -14.76 -2.96 -9.09
CA GLY A 397 -15.32 -3.18 -7.76
C GLY A 397 -15.80 -1.87 -7.11
N LEU A 398 -15.00 -0.81 -7.20
CA LEU A 398 -15.36 0.52 -6.72
C LEU A 398 -16.56 1.10 -7.48
N ALA A 399 -16.54 1.02 -8.82
CA ALA A 399 -17.61 1.55 -9.66
C ALA A 399 -18.96 0.90 -9.36
N ILE A 400 -19.00 -0.42 -9.30
CA ILE A 400 -20.24 -1.15 -9.00
C ILE A 400 -20.68 -0.89 -7.55
N GLY A 401 -19.74 -0.80 -6.61
CA GLY A 401 -20.05 -0.50 -5.21
C GLY A 401 -20.76 0.85 -5.05
N ILE A 402 -20.24 1.92 -5.68
CA ILE A 402 -20.85 3.24 -5.59
C ILE A 402 -22.21 3.31 -6.32
N ILE A 403 -22.33 2.63 -7.47
CA ILE A 403 -23.59 2.55 -8.21
C ILE A 403 -24.65 1.82 -7.37
N LEU A 404 -24.28 0.69 -6.76
CA LEU A 404 -25.16 -0.06 -5.85
C LEU A 404 -25.62 0.81 -4.68
N PHE A 405 -24.69 1.54 -4.04
CA PHE A 405 -25.03 2.46 -2.96
C PHE A 405 -26.08 3.49 -3.39
N LEU A 406 -25.86 4.16 -4.53
CA LEU A 406 -26.77 5.18 -5.03
C LEU A 406 -28.14 4.59 -5.38
N VAL A 407 -28.20 3.45 -6.04
CA VAL A 407 -29.46 2.76 -6.36
C VAL A 407 -30.23 2.42 -5.08
N MET A 408 -29.55 1.89 -4.07
CA MET A 408 -30.15 1.54 -2.78
C MET A 408 -30.68 2.78 -2.05
N GLN A 409 -29.91 3.88 -2.03
CA GLN A 409 -30.34 5.13 -1.37
C GLN A 409 -31.54 5.78 -2.07
N ILE A 410 -31.57 5.73 -3.40
CA ILE A 410 -32.70 6.24 -4.19
C ILE A 410 -33.94 5.38 -3.95
N SER A 411 -33.82 4.05 -4.04
CA SER A 411 -34.95 3.12 -3.89
C SER A 411 -35.55 3.10 -2.48
N THR A 412 -34.74 3.40 -1.45
CA THR A 412 -35.20 3.49 -0.05
C THR A 412 -35.69 4.89 0.35
N GLY A 413 -35.78 5.84 -0.59
CA GLY A 413 -36.27 7.21 -0.33
C GLY A 413 -35.25 8.06 0.46
N LYS A 414 -34.03 7.64 0.60
CA LYS A 414 -32.96 8.36 1.33
C LYS A 414 -32.08 9.21 0.42
N ALA A 415 -32.44 9.41 -0.85
CA ALA A 415 -31.66 10.14 -1.86
C ALA A 415 -31.20 11.53 -1.39
N ALA A 416 -32.07 12.29 -0.69
CA ALA A 416 -31.73 13.62 -0.18
C ALA A 416 -30.64 13.64 0.92
N LYS A 417 -30.33 12.50 1.54
CA LYS A 417 -29.29 12.40 2.57
C LYS A 417 -27.90 12.14 1.99
N VAL A 418 -27.82 11.78 0.72
CA VAL A 418 -26.57 11.48 0.04
C VAL A 418 -25.86 12.78 -0.34
N ASN A 419 -24.56 12.85 -0.09
CA ASN A 419 -23.73 13.98 -0.51
C ASN A 419 -23.78 14.13 -2.05
N TRP A 420 -23.99 15.35 -2.55
CA TRP A 420 -24.05 15.61 -3.98
C TRP A 420 -22.79 15.14 -4.75
N MET A 421 -21.61 15.20 -4.10
CA MET A 421 -20.37 14.71 -4.70
C MET A 421 -20.39 13.19 -4.94
N THR A 422 -21.10 12.43 -4.10
CA THR A 422 -21.29 10.98 -4.30
C THR A 422 -22.04 10.71 -5.61
N TYR A 423 -23.05 11.54 -5.93
CA TYR A 423 -23.74 11.45 -7.22
C TYR A 423 -22.83 11.78 -8.39
N VAL A 424 -21.98 12.82 -8.25
CA VAL A 424 -21.00 13.18 -9.29
C VAL A 424 -20.02 12.00 -9.54
N ILE A 425 -19.50 11.41 -8.47
CA ILE A 425 -18.59 10.26 -8.59
C ILE A 425 -19.32 9.06 -9.24
N GLY A 426 -20.55 8.78 -8.82
CA GLY A 426 -21.37 7.73 -9.44
C GLY A 426 -21.64 7.98 -10.93
N ALA A 427 -21.97 9.23 -11.30
CA ALA A 427 -22.16 9.62 -12.70
C ALA A 427 -20.88 9.44 -13.53
N ILE A 428 -19.70 9.76 -12.97
CA ILE A 428 -18.41 9.52 -13.63
C ILE A 428 -18.23 8.03 -13.92
N PHE A 429 -18.53 7.14 -12.95
CA PHE A 429 -18.41 5.70 -13.15
C PHE A 429 -19.45 5.13 -14.12
N ILE A 430 -20.68 5.66 -14.13
CA ILE A 430 -21.69 5.30 -15.13
C ILE A 430 -21.23 5.72 -16.53
N ALA A 431 -20.72 6.94 -16.68
CA ALA A 431 -20.15 7.40 -17.95
C ALA A 431 -18.95 6.54 -18.38
N PHE A 432 -18.13 6.10 -17.40
CA PHE A 432 -17.03 5.15 -17.65
C PHE A 432 -17.51 3.86 -18.34
N TYR A 433 -18.65 3.29 -17.91
CA TYR A 433 -19.22 2.10 -18.56
C TYR A 433 -19.96 2.39 -19.87
N ALA A 434 -20.50 3.60 -20.04
CA ALA A 434 -21.24 3.99 -21.24
C ALA A 434 -20.35 4.33 -22.43
N ILE A 435 -19.11 4.79 -22.16
CA ILE A 435 -18.18 5.24 -23.21
C ILE A 435 -17.15 4.14 -23.55
N GLY A 436 -17.06 3.07 -22.76
CA GLY A 436 -16.18 1.90 -22.97
C GLY A 436 -14.86 2.07 -22.25
#